data_679e528cb2d5797f3f67bf5f91b6b52d
#
_entry.id   679e528cb2d5797f3f67bf5f91b6b52d
#
_cell.length_a   1.000
_cell.length_b   1.000
_cell.length_c   1.000
_cell.angle_alpha   90.00
_cell.angle_beta   90.00
_cell.angle_gamma   90.00
#
_symmetry.space_group_name_H-M   'P 1'
#
loop_
_entity.id
_entity.type
_entity.pdbx_description
1 polymer ?
#
loop_
_entity_poly.entity_id
_entity_poly.type
_entity_poly.pdbx_seq_one_letter_code
_entity_poly.pdbx_strand_id
1 'polypeptide(L)'
;MHIADLSVGMLGANAIVGANAPIAVGAALKQRVLGEDLVSVAFIGDGASNQGAVFESMNLASVLKLPVLFVFENNGYAEFSGIDYHCGGGDIAGRAEGFGMPSYKLDGSDFFAVQEAASEAVDRARKGEGPSAIECIAKRWYGHFEGDPQHYRTKEELE
;
A
#
# COMPACT_ATOMS: atom_id res chain seq x y z
N MET A 1 -15.42 -3.88 7.33
CA MET A 1 -15.78 -5.19 6.73
C MET A 1 -14.60 -6.13 6.92
N HIS A 2 -14.86 -7.37 7.32
CA HIS A 2 -13.82 -8.40 7.45
C HIS A 2 -14.13 -9.48 6.42
N ILE A 3 -13.19 -9.70 5.50
CA ILE A 3 -13.38 -10.64 4.40
C ILE A 3 -12.07 -11.35 4.12
N ALA A 4 -12.12 -12.65 3.88
CA ALA A 4 -10.99 -13.44 3.42
C ALA A 4 -11.51 -14.62 2.58
N ASP A 5 -10.80 -14.94 1.52
CA ASP A 5 -11.05 -16.13 0.69
C ASP A 5 -9.71 -16.63 0.14
N LEU A 6 -9.13 -17.59 0.83
CA LEU A 6 -7.83 -18.15 0.46
C LEU A 6 -7.88 -18.93 -0.85
N SER A 7 -9.07 -19.37 -1.30
CA SER A 7 -9.21 -20.13 -2.55
C SER A 7 -8.92 -19.29 -3.79
N VAL A 8 -9.08 -17.96 -3.67
CA VAL A 8 -8.80 -16.97 -4.72
C VAL A 8 -7.61 -16.06 -4.38
N GLY A 9 -6.84 -16.42 -3.34
CA GLY A 9 -5.66 -15.65 -2.93
C GLY A 9 -5.96 -14.39 -2.12
N MET A 10 -7.22 -14.16 -1.69
CA MET A 10 -7.59 -13.04 -0.83
C MET A 10 -7.25 -13.36 0.62
N LEU A 11 -6.08 -12.89 1.09
CA LEU A 11 -5.58 -13.19 2.45
C LEU A 11 -6.41 -12.53 3.54
N GLY A 12 -6.98 -11.38 3.27
CA GLY A 12 -7.93 -10.74 4.17
C GLY A 12 -7.97 -9.22 4.06
N ALA A 13 -9.14 -8.68 4.43
CA ALA A 13 -9.34 -7.30 4.82
C ALA A 13 -9.83 -7.28 6.26
N ASN A 14 -9.24 -6.43 7.10
CA ASN A 14 -9.60 -6.33 8.50
C ASN A 14 -9.50 -4.87 8.99
N ALA A 15 -10.08 -4.58 10.14
CA ALA A 15 -10.11 -3.24 10.72
C ALA A 15 -8.87 -2.86 11.53
N ILE A 16 -7.85 -3.72 11.60
CA ILE A 16 -6.59 -3.40 12.27
C ILE A 16 -5.73 -2.62 11.28
N VAL A 17 -5.64 -1.32 11.47
CA VAL A 17 -4.96 -0.39 10.55
C VAL A 17 -3.48 -0.78 10.39
N GLY A 18 -3.05 -0.99 9.14
CA GLY A 18 -1.67 -1.38 8.82
C GLY A 18 -1.33 -2.87 8.97
N ALA A 19 -2.26 -3.70 9.51
CA ALA A 19 -1.99 -5.14 9.70
C ALA A 19 -1.87 -5.94 8.41
N ASN A 20 -2.37 -5.42 7.29
CA ASN A 20 -2.23 -6.05 5.97
C ASN A 20 -0.76 -6.16 5.51
N ALA A 21 0.11 -5.23 5.91
CA ALA A 21 1.53 -5.26 5.56
C ALA A 21 2.25 -6.51 6.13
N PRO A 22 2.24 -6.79 7.45
CA PRO A 22 2.87 -8.00 7.99
C PRO A 22 2.20 -9.29 7.51
N ILE A 23 0.89 -9.29 7.23
CA ILE A 23 0.20 -10.45 6.65
C ILE A 23 0.75 -10.75 5.25
N ALA A 24 0.86 -9.75 4.38
CA ALA A 24 1.42 -9.92 3.04
C ALA A 24 2.90 -10.35 3.08
N VAL A 25 3.69 -9.81 3.99
CA VAL A 25 5.10 -10.20 4.19
C VAL A 25 5.20 -11.65 4.66
N GLY A 26 4.33 -12.09 5.57
CA GLY A 26 4.26 -13.49 6.00
C GLY A 26 3.93 -14.44 4.84
N ALA A 27 2.97 -14.08 3.99
CA ALA A 27 2.63 -14.84 2.79
C ALA A 27 3.80 -14.88 1.79
N ALA A 28 4.46 -13.75 1.55
CA ALA A 28 5.62 -13.67 0.69
C ALA A 28 6.80 -14.51 1.22
N LEU A 29 6.99 -14.55 2.52
CA LEU A 29 7.99 -15.43 3.16
C LEU A 29 7.68 -16.92 2.89
N LYS A 30 6.42 -17.33 3.06
CA LYS A 30 5.97 -18.69 2.73
C LYS A 30 6.26 -19.02 1.26
N GLN A 31 5.92 -18.12 0.34
CA GLN A 31 6.14 -18.31 -1.10
C GLN A 31 7.63 -18.50 -1.41
N ARG A 32 8.47 -17.66 -0.81
CA ARG A 32 9.93 -17.79 -0.98
C ARG A 32 10.48 -19.10 -0.43
N VAL A 33 10.04 -19.52 0.75
CA VAL A 33 10.50 -20.77 1.39
C VAL A 33 10.09 -21.99 0.57
N LEU A 34 8.90 -21.96 -0.04
CA LEU A 34 8.37 -23.06 -0.84
C LEU A 34 8.80 -23.01 -2.32
N GLY A 35 9.47 -21.93 -2.75
CA GLY A 35 9.87 -21.74 -4.15
C GLY A 35 8.68 -21.50 -5.09
N GLU A 36 7.60 -20.88 -4.59
CA GLU A 36 6.41 -20.57 -5.38
C GLU A 36 6.63 -19.29 -6.20
N ASP A 37 6.18 -19.28 -7.46
CA ASP A 37 6.21 -18.10 -8.35
C ASP A 37 4.98 -17.20 -8.12
N LEU A 38 4.77 -16.80 -6.87
CA LEU A 38 3.66 -15.95 -6.45
C LEU A 38 4.20 -14.64 -5.87
N VAL A 39 3.41 -13.58 -5.97
CA VAL A 39 3.69 -12.27 -5.39
C VAL A 39 2.56 -11.89 -4.45
N SER A 40 2.90 -11.45 -3.25
CA SER A 40 1.92 -10.90 -2.30
C SER A 40 1.76 -9.40 -2.50
N VAL A 41 0.55 -8.88 -2.37
CA VAL A 41 0.26 -7.46 -2.48
C VAL A 41 -0.43 -6.97 -1.21
N ALA A 42 0.03 -5.87 -0.66
CA ALA A 42 -0.60 -5.16 0.45
C ALA A 42 -1.12 -3.80 -0.05
N PHE A 43 -2.43 -3.57 0.05
CA PHE A 43 -3.05 -2.26 -0.21
C PHE A 43 -3.16 -1.49 1.10
N ILE A 44 -2.56 -0.30 1.16
CA ILE A 44 -2.33 0.45 2.40
C ILE A 44 -2.76 1.90 2.18
N GLY A 45 -3.71 2.41 2.96
CA GLY A 45 -4.06 3.83 2.92
C GLY A 45 -2.94 4.74 3.45
N ASP A 46 -2.96 6.01 3.07
CA ASP A 46 -1.99 7.02 3.51
C ASP A 46 -1.90 7.14 5.04
N GLY A 47 -3.03 7.12 5.75
CA GLY A 47 -3.04 7.08 7.21
C GLY A 47 -2.38 5.81 7.78
N ALA A 48 -2.69 4.65 7.21
CA ALA A 48 -2.15 3.37 7.62
C ALA A 48 -0.63 3.27 7.39
N SER A 49 -0.08 4.00 6.41
CA SER A 49 1.35 4.04 6.12
C SER A 49 2.21 4.52 7.28
N ASN A 50 1.61 5.16 8.30
CA ASN A 50 2.29 5.66 9.49
C ASN A 50 2.39 4.62 10.63
N GLN A 51 1.80 3.44 10.48
CA GLN A 51 1.90 2.38 11.49
C GLN A 51 3.31 1.78 11.52
N GLY A 52 3.86 1.58 12.73
CA GLY A 52 5.19 0.98 12.89
C GLY A 52 5.30 -0.38 12.22
N ALA A 53 4.25 -1.20 12.26
CA ALA A 53 4.19 -2.50 11.59
C ALA A 53 4.39 -2.43 10.08
N VAL A 54 4.02 -1.31 9.42
CA VAL A 54 4.28 -1.11 7.99
C VAL A 54 5.77 -0.89 7.74
N PHE A 55 6.44 -0.06 8.55
CA PHE A 55 7.89 0.17 8.44
C PHE A 55 8.70 -1.09 8.72
N GLU A 56 8.33 -1.84 9.77
CA GLU A 56 8.95 -3.12 10.10
C GLU A 56 8.78 -4.13 8.96
N SER A 57 7.60 -4.18 8.35
CA SER A 57 7.29 -5.03 7.20
C SER A 57 8.12 -4.69 5.98
N MET A 58 8.25 -3.39 5.65
CA MET A 58 9.10 -2.94 4.55
C MET A 58 10.57 -3.29 4.78
N ASN A 59 11.07 -3.07 5.98
CA ASN A 59 12.44 -3.45 6.34
C ASN A 59 12.67 -4.96 6.21
N LEU A 60 11.80 -5.78 6.79
CA LEU A 60 11.92 -7.24 6.73
C LEU A 60 11.85 -7.76 5.29
N ALA A 61 10.92 -7.23 4.49
CA ALA A 61 10.77 -7.60 3.09
C ALA A 61 12.04 -7.28 2.28
N SER A 62 12.64 -6.11 2.51
CA SER A 62 13.89 -5.69 1.85
C SER A 62 15.07 -6.58 2.25
N VAL A 63 15.27 -6.81 3.55
CA VAL A 63 16.36 -7.64 4.07
C VAL A 63 16.30 -9.07 3.50
N LEU A 64 15.11 -9.65 3.47
CA LEU A 64 14.90 -11.00 2.98
C LEU A 64 14.62 -11.08 1.46
N LYS A 65 14.58 -9.95 0.74
CA LYS A 65 14.23 -9.88 -0.69
C LYS A 65 12.94 -10.64 -1.01
N LEU A 66 11.89 -10.39 -0.23
CA LEU A 66 10.62 -11.09 -0.38
C LEU A 66 9.83 -10.62 -1.61
N PRO A 67 9.06 -11.52 -2.26
CA PRO A 67 8.21 -11.19 -3.38
C PRO A 67 6.92 -10.49 -2.89
N VAL A 68 7.03 -9.24 -2.46
CA VAL A 68 5.90 -8.45 -1.97
C VAL A 68 5.87 -7.07 -2.62
N LEU A 69 4.67 -6.61 -2.95
CA LEU A 69 4.39 -5.28 -3.47
C LEU A 69 3.55 -4.51 -2.44
N PHE A 70 4.04 -3.34 -2.04
CA PHE A 70 3.31 -2.41 -1.18
C PHE A 70 2.65 -1.35 -2.06
N VAL A 71 1.32 -1.33 -2.11
CA VAL A 71 0.53 -0.33 -2.84
C VAL A 71 -0.08 0.63 -1.84
N PHE A 72 0.34 1.88 -1.89
CA PHE A 72 -0.19 2.94 -1.04
C PHE A 72 -1.27 3.72 -1.79
N GLU A 73 -2.50 3.65 -1.29
CA GLU A 73 -3.64 4.41 -1.79
C GLU A 73 -3.68 5.76 -1.07
N ASN A 74 -2.93 6.73 -1.61
CA ASN A 74 -2.84 8.06 -1.04
C ASN A 74 -3.99 8.93 -1.57
N ASN A 75 -5.07 8.98 -0.80
CA ASN A 75 -6.23 9.82 -1.12
C ASN A 75 -6.24 11.16 -0.36
N GLY A 76 -5.16 11.47 0.36
CA GLY A 76 -4.97 12.71 1.10
C GLY A 76 -5.64 12.75 2.47
N TYR A 77 -6.35 11.70 2.88
CA TYR A 77 -7.11 11.69 4.12
C TYR A 77 -7.05 10.38 4.88
N ALA A 78 -6.56 10.44 6.11
CA ALA A 78 -6.74 9.39 7.11
C ALA A 78 -8.05 9.66 7.86
N GLU A 79 -9.15 9.02 7.46
CA GLU A 79 -10.50 9.30 7.95
C GLU A 79 -10.88 10.77 7.74
N PHE A 80 -10.70 11.63 8.76
CA PHE A 80 -10.99 13.06 8.72
C PHE A 80 -9.73 13.94 8.74
N SER A 81 -8.56 13.34 8.89
CA SER A 81 -7.28 14.04 9.01
C SER A 81 -6.60 14.19 7.66
N GLY A 82 -6.32 15.41 7.22
CA GLY A 82 -5.57 15.67 6.00
C GLY A 82 -4.13 15.13 6.07
N ILE A 83 -3.55 14.81 4.92
CA ILE A 83 -2.21 14.22 4.82
C ILE A 83 -1.12 15.07 5.47
N ASP A 84 -1.21 16.38 5.36
CA ASP A 84 -0.24 17.31 5.96
C ASP A 84 -0.21 17.25 7.49
N TYR A 85 -1.30 16.75 8.09
CA TYR A 85 -1.43 16.62 9.53
C TYR A 85 -0.84 15.31 10.07
N HIS A 86 -0.89 14.23 9.27
CA HIS A 86 -0.50 12.90 9.76
C HIS A 86 0.73 12.30 9.07
N CYS A 87 1.16 12.83 7.92
CA CYS A 87 2.27 12.29 7.14
C CYS A 87 3.43 13.29 7.06
N GLY A 88 4.38 13.20 7.98
CA GLY A 88 5.59 14.03 7.95
C GLY A 88 6.34 13.86 6.63
N GLY A 89 6.61 15.00 5.95
CA GLY A 89 7.25 15.02 4.62
C GLY A 89 6.32 14.75 3.44
N GLY A 90 5.09 14.26 3.66
CA GLY A 90 4.09 14.08 2.58
C GLY A 90 4.50 13.12 1.45
N ASP A 91 5.53 12.30 1.65
CA ASP A 91 6.12 11.43 0.62
C ASP A 91 6.23 9.99 1.12
N ILE A 92 5.23 9.18 0.79
CA ILE A 92 5.17 7.78 1.22
C ILE A 92 6.13 6.93 0.39
N ALA A 93 6.24 7.20 -0.91
CA ALA A 93 7.18 6.54 -1.80
C ALA A 93 8.63 6.73 -1.35
N GLY A 94 9.02 7.95 -0.98
CA GLY A 94 10.36 8.25 -0.45
C GLY A 94 10.68 7.51 0.86
N ARG A 95 9.68 7.19 1.68
CA ARG A 95 9.88 6.33 2.87
C ARG A 95 10.27 4.90 2.49
N ALA A 96 9.67 4.36 1.43
CA ALA A 96 10.00 3.02 0.93
C ALA A 96 11.41 2.98 0.33
N GLU A 97 11.85 4.04 -0.35
CA GLU A 97 13.23 4.20 -0.83
C GLU A 97 14.24 4.15 0.32
N GLY A 98 13.88 4.69 1.48
CA GLY A 98 14.70 4.63 2.69
C GLY A 98 15.01 3.20 3.16
N PHE A 99 14.22 2.20 2.76
CA PHE A 99 14.48 0.77 2.98
C PHE A 99 15.19 0.09 1.79
N GLY A 100 15.64 0.85 0.80
CA GLY A 100 16.38 0.33 -0.36
C GLY A 100 15.51 -0.39 -1.38
N MET A 101 14.20 -0.21 -1.38
CA MET A 101 13.32 -0.77 -2.40
C MET A 101 12.99 0.29 -3.46
N PRO A 102 12.87 -0.10 -4.75
CA PRO A 102 12.32 0.77 -5.77
C PRO A 102 10.93 1.25 -5.40
N SER A 103 10.66 2.52 -5.64
CA SER A 103 9.35 3.09 -5.40
C SER A 103 8.89 3.94 -6.59
N TYR A 104 7.58 3.98 -6.78
CA TYR A 104 6.91 4.71 -7.84
C TYR A 104 5.86 5.61 -7.21
N LYS A 105 5.84 6.88 -7.60
CA LYS A 105 4.78 7.83 -7.22
C LYS A 105 4.08 8.31 -8.48
N LEU A 106 2.79 8.04 -8.59
CA LEU A 106 2.04 8.24 -9.82
C LEU A 106 0.59 8.65 -9.56
N ASP A 107 -0.06 9.13 -10.62
CA ASP A 107 -1.50 9.38 -10.61
C ASP A 107 -2.24 8.03 -10.58
N GLY A 108 -2.92 7.73 -9.49
CA GLY A 108 -3.69 6.49 -9.31
C GLY A 108 -4.92 6.39 -10.23
N SER A 109 -5.31 7.47 -10.91
CA SER A 109 -6.38 7.47 -11.92
C SER A 109 -5.87 7.13 -13.33
N ASP A 110 -4.57 7.17 -13.56
CA ASP A 110 -3.95 6.73 -14.82
C ASP A 110 -3.74 5.21 -14.81
N PHE A 111 -4.70 4.49 -15.40
CA PHE A 111 -4.67 3.04 -15.48
C PHE A 111 -3.37 2.49 -16.10
N PHE A 112 -2.88 3.12 -17.16
CA PHE A 112 -1.71 2.62 -17.88
C PHE A 112 -0.42 2.82 -17.06
N ALA A 113 -0.27 3.96 -16.40
CA ALA A 113 0.85 4.22 -15.52
C ALA A 113 0.89 3.23 -14.33
N VAL A 114 -0.28 2.97 -13.71
CA VAL A 114 -0.39 1.99 -12.63
C VAL A 114 -0.07 0.58 -13.13
N GLN A 115 -0.57 0.19 -14.30
CA GLN A 115 -0.32 -1.13 -14.88
C GLN A 115 1.18 -1.34 -15.19
N GLU A 116 1.84 -0.35 -15.77
CA GLU A 116 3.26 -0.40 -16.10
C GLU A 116 4.11 -0.58 -14.83
N ALA A 117 3.92 0.28 -13.83
CA ALA A 117 4.63 0.21 -12.55
C ALA A 117 4.38 -1.13 -11.82
N ALA A 118 3.12 -1.60 -11.81
CA ALA A 118 2.77 -2.88 -11.19
C ALA A 118 3.42 -4.06 -11.92
N SER A 119 3.44 -4.05 -13.25
CA SER A 119 4.06 -5.11 -14.05
C SER A 119 5.57 -5.19 -13.79
N GLU A 120 6.26 -4.06 -13.77
CA GLU A 120 7.69 -3.99 -13.47
C GLU A 120 7.97 -4.49 -12.04
N ALA A 121 7.18 -4.06 -11.06
CA ALA A 121 7.31 -4.47 -9.67
C ALA A 121 7.08 -5.98 -9.48
N VAL A 122 6.08 -6.56 -10.16
CA VAL A 122 5.80 -8.00 -10.12
C VAL A 122 6.92 -8.80 -10.77
N ASP A 123 7.40 -8.36 -11.92
CA ASP A 123 8.52 -9.03 -12.62
C ASP A 123 9.79 -9.01 -11.78
N ARG A 124 10.09 -7.89 -11.13
CA ARG A 124 11.19 -7.75 -10.18
C ARG A 124 11.06 -8.74 -9.01
N ALA A 125 9.88 -8.81 -8.40
CA ALA A 125 9.60 -9.70 -7.28
C ALA A 125 9.78 -11.18 -7.68
N ARG A 126 9.28 -11.59 -8.84
CA ARG A 126 9.44 -12.94 -9.40
C ARG A 126 10.88 -13.30 -9.69
N LYS A 127 11.70 -12.36 -10.12
CA LYS A 127 13.15 -12.55 -10.31
C LYS A 127 13.92 -12.67 -8.98
N GLY A 128 13.26 -12.55 -7.83
CA GLY A 128 13.91 -12.60 -6.52
C GLY A 128 14.73 -11.36 -6.18
N GLU A 129 14.49 -10.25 -6.87
CA GLU A 129 15.19 -8.97 -6.66
C GLU A 129 14.65 -8.19 -5.46
N GLY A 130 13.55 -8.64 -4.87
CA GLY A 130 12.97 -8.10 -3.65
C GLY A 130 11.71 -7.28 -3.86
N PRO A 131 11.23 -6.56 -2.81
CA PRO A 131 9.98 -5.83 -2.82
C PRO A 131 10.06 -4.55 -3.65
N SER A 132 8.89 -3.98 -3.94
CA SER A 132 8.72 -2.64 -4.50
C SER A 132 7.54 -1.94 -3.83
N ALA A 133 7.49 -0.61 -3.93
CA ALA A 133 6.39 0.20 -3.45
C ALA A 133 5.80 1.05 -4.58
N ILE A 134 4.47 1.21 -4.58
CA ILE A 134 3.76 2.11 -5.50
C ILE A 134 2.88 3.02 -4.66
N GLU A 135 3.11 4.33 -4.73
CA GLU A 135 2.21 5.34 -4.17
C GLU A 135 1.29 5.86 -5.27
N CYS A 136 0.01 5.49 -5.20
CA CYS A 136 -1.04 5.95 -6.08
C CYS A 136 -1.71 7.18 -5.48
N ILE A 137 -1.49 8.35 -6.07
CA ILE A 137 -2.22 9.56 -5.69
C ILE A 137 -3.63 9.46 -6.25
N ALA A 138 -4.61 9.46 -5.38
CA ALA A 138 -6.01 9.28 -5.73
C ALA A 138 -6.88 10.35 -5.09
N LYS A 139 -8.13 10.42 -5.50
CA LYS A 139 -9.13 11.28 -4.86
C LYS A 139 -10.22 10.41 -4.23
N ARG A 140 -10.53 10.70 -2.97
CA ARG A 140 -11.71 10.14 -2.32
C ARG A 140 -12.93 10.95 -2.74
N TRP A 141 -13.83 10.37 -3.54
CA TRP A 141 -15.00 11.06 -4.10
C TRP A 141 -16.01 11.48 -3.04
N TYR A 142 -16.26 10.62 -2.06
CA TYR A 142 -17.26 10.83 -1.01
C TYR A 142 -16.61 10.93 0.37
N GLY A 143 -17.42 11.06 1.41
CA GLY A 143 -16.96 11.00 2.79
C GLY A 143 -16.38 9.64 3.17
N HIS A 144 -15.82 9.55 4.37
CA HIS A 144 -15.21 8.31 4.86
C HIS A 144 -16.24 7.18 5.06
N PHE A 145 -17.47 7.53 5.42
CA PHE A 145 -18.58 6.61 5.61
C PHE A 145 -19.88 7.22 5.09
N GLU A 146 -20.92 6.39 4.95
CA GLU A 146 -22.26 6.84 4.59
C GLU A 146 -22.80 7.82 5.64
N GLY A 147 -23.16 9.03 5.20
CA GLY A 147 -23.63 10.11 6.09
C GLY A 147 -22.52 10.99 6.67
N ASP A 148 -21.25 10.82 6.28
CA ASP A 148 -20.18 11.74 6.65
C ASP A 148 -20.44 13.15 6.07
N PRO A 149 -20.61 14.18 6.93
CA PRO A 149 -20.92 15.54 6.49
C PRO A 149 -19.75 16.28 5.85
N GLN A 150 -18.55 15.71 5.87
CA GLN A 150 -17.33 16.20 5.23
C GLN A 150 -16.92 17.63 5.62
N HIS A 151 -17.19 18.07 6.84
CA HIS A 151 -16.83 19.41 7.33
C HIS A 151 -15.32 19.70 7.36
N TYR A 152 -14.50 18.69 7.25
CA TYR A 152 -13.03 18.76 7.20
C TYR A 152 -12.49 19.04 5.80
N ARG A 153 -13.33 19.01 4.76
CA ARG A 153 -12.97 19.31 3.36
C ARG A 153 -13.38 20.72 2.99
N THR A 154 -12.60 21.36 2.14
CA THR A 154 -12.98 22.68 1.60
C THR A 154 -14.06 22.54 0.52
N LYS A 155 -14.72 23.65 0.18
CA LYS A 155 -15.72 23.65 -0.89
C LYS A 155 -15.09 23.36 -2.25
N GLU A 156 -13.88 23.86 -2.47
CA GLU A 156 -13.11 23.68 -3.68
C GLU A 156 -12.69 22.22 -3.90
N GLU A 157 -12.55 21.43 -2.82
CA GLU A 157 -12.27 19.99 -2.92
C GLU A 157 -13.53 19.16 -3.23
N LEU A 158 -14.71 19.73 -2.97
CA LEU A 158 -15.99 19.05 -3.19
C LEU A 158 -16.62 19.35 -4.56
N GLU A 159 -16.15 20.40 -5.24
CA GLU A 159 -16.55 20.80 -6.60
C GLU A 159 -15.67 20.17 -7.68
#